data_c0fb6c82221c51d061185d0f75db80d2
#
_entry.id   c0fb6c82221c51d061185d0f75db80d2
#
_cell.length_a   1.000
_cell.length_b   1.000
_cell.length_c   1.000
_cell.angle_alpha   90.00
_cell.angle_beta   90.00
_cell.angle_gamma   90.00
#
_symmetry.space_group_name_H-M   'P 1'
#
loop_
_entity.id
_entity.type
_entity.pdbx_description
1 polymer ?
#
loop_
_entity_poly.entity_id
_entity_poly.type
_entity_poly.pdbx_seq_one_letter_code
_entity_poly.pdbx_strand_id
1 'polypeptide(L)'
;EMIFKVLFKVDCRINTEAVSISPKNKTVDLKNVETGEQTTESYDKLVLSPGAPSIKPPLPGIDLPGVFSVRTVPDARKIREWLEKGTGFLAGMNRYSGFQTVRPKTRAVIVGGGFIGIEVAENLVHRGFDVQLIQRGDQVLTPLDREMARVVEGFLGDHGVKVNLNDEAVGFKKLETGALEVQTKSGQTYPADVVILGIGVRPDTKLAAAAGLKVGKLGGILVDAQMKTSDPDIFAVGDAIEVKHYVTGEQSLIALAGPANRQGRIAADVIAGKDSKFRGTQGTAIIGLFGAAAAWTGVSEKNLNQMGEKDYEKVFLYPNSHAGYYPGASPIAIKIIFRKSDGKLLGAQALGKDG
;
A
#
# COMPACT_ATOMS: atom_id res chain seq x y z
N GLU A 1 0.79 16.51 18.85
CA GLU A 1 0.62 17.99 18.74
C GLU A 1 1.69 18.71 19.57
N MET A 2 1.77 18.52 20.87
CA MET A 2 2.75 19.15 21.77
C MET A 2 4.21 18.99 21.31
N ILE A 3 4.61 17.80 20.85
CA ILE A 3 5.98 17.53 20.36
C ILE A 3 6.30 18.40 19.15
N PHE A 4 5.38 18.51 18.17
CA PHE A 4 5.58 19.36 17.00
C PHE A 4 5.72 20.82 17.36
N LYS A 5 4.88 21.33 18.26
CA LYS A 5 4.92 22.72 18.70
C LYS A 5 6.16 23.06 19.52
N VAL A 6 6.54 22.20 20.47
CA VAL A 6 7.63 22.48 21.41
C VAL A 6 9.01 22.20 20.81
N LEU A 7 9.20 21.01 20.20
CA LEU A 7 10.50 20.60 19.66
C LEU A 7 10.79 21.16 18.28
N PHE A 8 9.79 21.17 17.40
CA PHE A 8 9.98 21.54 16.00
C PHE A 8 9.46 22.93 15.67
N LYS A 9 8.79 23.62 16.62
CA LYS A 9 8.14 24.94 16.42
C LYS A 9 7.18 24.95 15.23
N VAL A 10 6.49 23.82 15.01
CA VAL A 10 5.49 23.67 13.96
C VAL A 10 4.10 23.81 14.57
N ASP A 11 3.28 24.70 14.00
CA ASP A 11 1.86 24.78 14.30
C ASP A 11 1.13 23.62 13.64
N CYS A 12 0.82 22.59 14.42
CA CYS A 12 0.13 21.39 13.96
C CYS A 12 -1.36 21.48 14.31
N ARG A 13 -2.20 21.65 13.30
CA ARG A 13 -3.66 21.78 13.46
C ARG A 13 -4.35 20.46 13.14
N ILE A 14 -4.81 19.79 14.16
CA ILE A 14 -5.64 18.58 14.03
C ILE A 14 -7.09 18.98 13.76
N ASN A 15 -7.92 18.03 13.31
CA ASN A 15 -9.33 18.23 12.98
C ASN A 15 -9.56 19.37 11.98
N THR A 16 -8.56 19.66 11.14
CA THR A 16 -8.58 20.78 10.19
C THR A 16 -8.37 20.23 8.77
N GLU A 17 -9.38 20.41 7.94
CA GLU A 17 -9.37 20.01 6.53
C GLU A 17 -9.07 21.24 5.64
N ALA A 18 -8.11 21.09 4.71
CA ALA A 18 -7.93 22.04 3.62
C ALA A 18 -9.00 21.78 2.55
N VAL A 19 -9.91 22.75 2.34
CA VAL A 19 -11.06 22.57 1.47
C VAL A 19 -10.90 23.22 0.10
N SER A 20 -10.09 24.27 -0.01
CA SER A 20 -9.75 24.91 -1.28
C SER A 20 -8.39 25.58 -1.25
N ILE A 21 -7.79 25.79 -2.43
CA ILE A 21 -6.55 26.53 -2.61
C ILE A 21 -6.79 27.60 -3.68
N SER A 22 -6.42 28.83 -3.39
CA SER A 22 -6.38 29.94 -4.36
C SER A 22 -4.92 30.31 -4.69
N PRO A 23 -4.32 29.74 -5.74
CA PRO A 23 -2.92 30.04 -6.08
C PRO A 23 -2.68 31.53 -6.36
N LYS A 24 -3.63 32.18 -7.04
CA LYS A 24 -3.56 33.62 -7.35
C LYS A 24 -3.47 34.50 -6.11
N ASN A 25 -4.23 34.16 -5.06
CA ASN A 25 -4.28 34.94 -3.81
C ASN A 25 -3.28 34.39 -2.78
N LYS A 26 -2.64 33.26 -3.06
CA LYS A 26 -1.78 32.50 -2.12
C LYS A 26 -2.50 32.22 -0.80
N THR A 27 -3.71 31.68 -0.88
CA THR A 27 -4.52 31.33 0.29
C THR A 27 -5.01 29.89 0.23
N VAL A 28 -5.23 29.31 1.41
CA VAL A 28 -5.88 28.01 1.61
C VAL A 28 -7.07 28.21 2.53
N ASP A 29 -8.23 27.76 2.11
CA ASP A 29 -9.41 27.73 2.97
C ASP A 29 -9.41 26.43 3.77
N LEU A 30 -9.61 26.58 5.07
CA LEU A 30 -9.59 25.52 6.06
C LEU A 30 -10.96 25.37 6.70
N LYS A 31 -11.29 24.14 7.08
CA LYS A 31 -12.51 23.83 7.83
C LYS A 31 -12.18 22.95 9.03
N ASN A 32 -12.59 23.37 10.20
CA ASN A 32 -12.59 22.48 11.36
C ASN A 32 -13.70 21.43 11.19
N VAL A 33 -13.32 20.13 11.17
CA VAL A 33 -14.27 19.04 10.87
C VAL A 33 -15.23 18.73 12.02
N GLU A 34 -14.92 19.19 13.25
CA GLU A 34 -15.78 19.02 14.42
C GLU A 34 -16.78 20.17 14.58
N THR A 35 -16.29 21.42 14.47
CA THR A 35 -17.13 22.61 14.68
C THR A 35 -17.77 23.13 13.40
N GLY A 36 -17.21 22.78 12.23
CA GLY A 36 -17.64 23.32 10.94
C GLY A 36 -17.12 24.73 10.67
N GLU A 37 -16.36 25.35 11.57
CA GLU A 37 -15.78 26.67 11.41
C GLU A 37 -14.84 26.72 10.20
N GLN A 38 -14.94 27.79 9.42
CA GLN A 38 -14.09 28.01 8.25
C GLN A 38 -13.15 29.19 8.51
N THR A 39 -11.90 29.03 8.11
CA THR A 39 -10.85 30.06 8.18
C THR A 39 -10.04 30.06 6.89
N THR A 40 -9.37 31.17 6.60
CA THR A 40 -8.49 31.29 5.43
C THR A 40 -7.09 31.64 5.92
N GLU A 41 -6.11 30.89 5.44
CA GLU A 41 -4.67 31.11 5.74
C GLU A 41 -3.94 31.52 4.47
N SER A 42 -3.04 32.49 4.60
CA SER A 42 -2.12 32.89 3.52
C SER A 42 -0.82 32.06 3.60
N TYR A 43 -0.15 31.89 2.47
CA TYR A 43 1.15 31.20 2.41
C TYR A 43 2.12 31.91 1.46
N ASP A 44 3.41 31.84 1.78
CA ASP A 44 4.48 32.18 0.85
C ASP A 44 4.83 30.98 -0.03
N LYS A 45 4.92 29.80 0.59
CA LYS A 45 5.12 28.48 -0.05
C LYS A 45 4.16 27.45 0.54
N LEU A 46 3.58 26.64 -0.33
CA LEU A 46 2.65 25.58 0.06
C LEU A 46 3.21 24.22 -0.34
N VAL A 47 3.13 23.23 0.57
CA VAL A 47 3.50 21.84 0.28
C VAL A 47 2.26 20.96 0.41
N LEU A 48 1.91 20.26 -0.67
CA LEU A 48 0.81 19.29 -0.72
C LEU A 48 1.33 17.89 -0.45
N SER A 49 0.85 17.25 0.61
CA SER A 49 1.15 15.84 0.92
C SER A 49 -0.11 15.04 1.31
N PRO A 50 -1.17 15.05 0.47
CA PRO A 50 -2.46 14.43 0.82
C PRO A 50 -2.41 12.90 0.80
N GLY A 51 -1.36 12.31 0.22
CA GLY A 51 -1.19 10.88 0.11
C GLY A 51 -2.11 10.23 -0.93
N ALA A 52 -2.50 8.98 -0.67
CA ALA A 52 -3.32 8.18 -1.57
C ALA A 52 -4.33 7.36 -0.74
N PRO A 53 -5.63 7.67 -0.75
CA PRO A 53 -6.66 6.90 -0.09
C PRO A 53 -6.82 5.51 -0.71
N SER A 54 -7.33 4.55 0.08
CA SER A 54 -7.70 3.23 -0.40
C SER A 54 -8.77 3.30 -1.48
N ILE A 55 -8.60 2.49 -2.51
CA ILE A 55 -9.61 2.35 -3.57
C ILE A 55 -10.84 1.66 -2.99
N LYS A 56 -12.01 2.26 -3.21
CA LYS A 56 -13.30 1.71 -2.83
C LYS A 56 -14.21 1.74 -4.06
N PRO A 57 -14.27 0.65 -4.85
CA PRO A 57 -15.09 0.61 -6.06
C PRO A 57 -16.58 0.58 -5.71
N PRO A 58 -17.46 1.03 -6.58
CA PRO A 58 -18.91 1.06 -6.34
C PRO A 58 -19.52 -0.35 -6.49
N LEU A 59 -19.15 -1.27 -5.60
CA LEU A 59 -19.70 -2.62 -5.59
C LEU A 59 -20.89 -2.72 -4.63
N PRO A 60 -21.90 -3.55 -4.97
CA PRO A 60 -23.00 -3.83 -4.07
C PRO A 60 -22.52 -4.31 -2.70
N GLY A 61 -23.02 -3.70 -1.63
CA GLY A 61 -22.72 -4.10 -0.26
C GLY A 61 -21.33 -3.68 0.25
N ILE A 62 -20.56 -2.86 -0.45
CA ILE A 62 -19.21 -2.46 -0.04
C ILE A 62 -19.18 -1.64 1.26
N ASP A 63 -20.31 -1.03 1.61
CA ASP A 63 -20.48 -0.25 2.85
C ASP A 63 -21.14 -1.02 3.98
N LEU A 64 -21.35 -2.34 3.82
CA LEU A 64 -21.89 -3.18 4.88
C LEU A 64 -20.96 -3.20 6.10
N PRO A 65 -21.52 -3.18 7.31
CA PRO A 65 -20.76 -3.40 8.53
C PRO A 65 -20.00 -4.73 8.46
N GLY A 66 -18.68 -4.69 8.71
CA GLY A 66 -17.80 -5.85 8.58
C GLY A 66 -16.97 -5.85 7.29
N VAL A 67 -17.22 -4.92 6.35
CA VAL A 67 -16.38 -4.66 5.17
C VAL A 67 -15.52 -3.43 5.45
N PHE A 68 -14.21 -3.58 5.44
CA PHE A 68 -13.26 -2.53 5.80
C PHE A 68 -12.17 -2.34 4.76
N SER A 69 -11.61 -1.15 4.71
CA SER A 69 -10.30 -0.85 4.13
C SER A 69 -9.32 -0.49 5.24
N VAL A 70 -8.01 -0.64 4.99
CA VAL A 70 -6.96 -0.30 5.95
C VAL A 70 -6.09 0.80 5.37
N ARG A 71 -6.12 1.97 6.00
CA ARG A 71 -5.28 3.11 5.61
C ARG A 71 -4.73 3.85 6.83
N THR A 72 -5.55 4.03 7.85
CA THR A 72 -5.25 4.88 9.01
C THR A 72 -5.34 4.09 10.31
N VAL A 73 -4.78 4.64 11.39
CA VAL A 73 -4.95 4.06 12.75
C VAL A 73 -6.43 3.95 13.16
N PRO A 74 -7.31 4.93 12.88
CA PRO A 74 -8.74 4.76 13.09
C PRO A 74 -9.36 3.56 12.36
N ASP A 75 -8.91 3.25 11.13
CA ASP A 75 -9.41 2.07 10.42
C ASP A 75 -8.99 0.78 11.14
N ALA A 76 -7.73 0.67 11.55
CA ALA A 76 -7.24 -0.47 12.31
C ALA A 76 -7.99 -0.64 13.65
N ARG A 77 -8.33 0.46 14.33
CA ARG A 77 -9.14 0.44 15.55
C ARG A 77 -10.56 -0.06 15.29
N LYS A 78 -11.22 0.41 14.23
CA LYS A 78 -12.56 -0.05 13.82
C LYS A 78 -12.58 -1.56 13.52
N ILE A 79 -11.57 -2.04 12.78
CA ILE A 79 -11.41 -3.47 12.50
C ILE A 79 -11.24 -4.24 13.82
N ARG A 80 -10.35 -3.80 14.70
CA ARG A 80 -10.14 -4.42 15.99
C ARG A 80 -11.41 -4.46 16.82
N GLU A 81 -12.13 -3.35 16.93
CA GLU A 81 -13.41 -3.29 17.65
C GLU A 81 -14.46 -4.23 17.05
N TRP A 82 -14.52 -4.34 15.72
CA TRP A 82 -15.39 -5.28 15.03
C TRP A 82 -15.08 -6.72 15.42
N LEU A 83 -13.79 -7.08 15.36
CA LEU A 83 -13.32 -8.42 15.72
C LEU A 83 -13.57 -8.73 17.22
N GLU A 84 -13.44 -7.75 18.09
CA GLU A 84 -13.66 -7.91 19.53
C GLU A 84 -15.14 -8.01 19.91
N LYS A 85 -16.02 -7.23 19.29
CA LYS A 85 -17.45 -7.12 19.63
C LYS A 85 -18.35 -8.00 18.76
N GLY A 86 -18.03 -8.13 17.48
CA GLY A 86 -18.98 -8.61 16.47
C GLY A 86 -19.03 -10.13 16.30
N THR A 87 -17.95 -10.83 16.62
CA THR A 87 -17.86 -12.28 16.33
C THR A 87 -18.23 -13.17 17.53
N GLY A 88 -18.57 -12.60 18.67
CA GLY A 88 -18.71 -13.38 19.92
C GLY A 88 -17.39 -14.06 20.34
N PHE A 89 -16.32 -13.84 19.56
CA PHE A 89 -15.04 -14.50 19.70
C PHE A 89 -14.36 -14.21 21.05
N LEU A 90 -14.50 -12.99 21.58
CA LEU A 90 -13.96 -12.64 22.89
C LEU A 90 -14.98 -12.78 24.04
N ALA A 91 -16.26 -12.74 23.75
CA ALA A 91 -17.29 -12.98 24.78
C ALA A 91 -17.21 -14.39 25.38
N GLY A 92 -16.45 -15.30 24.79
CA GLY A 92 -16.28 -16.67 25.25
C GLY A 92 -14.88 -17.07 25.69
N MET A 93 -13.91 -16.14 25.73
CA MET A 93 -12.61 -16.38 26.39
C MET A 93 -12.72 -16.23 27.91
N ASN A 94 -13.70 -16.88 28.51
CA ASN A 94 -13.68 -17.11 29.93
C ASN A 94 -12.59 -18.16 30.21
N ARG A 95 -11.46 -17.71 30.75
CA ARG A 95 -10.23 -18.49 31.03
C ARG A 95 -10.39 -19.65 32.00
N TYR A 96 -11.63 -20.03 32.35
CA TYR A 96 -11.91 -20.95 33.43
C TYR A 96 -12.80 -22.16 33.13
N SER A 97 -13.17 -22.43 31.88
CA SER A 97 -13.85 -23.68 31.55
C SER A 97 -12.94 -24.65 30.84
N GLY A 98 -12.51 -25.70 31.47
CA GLY A 98 -11.66 -26.78 30.99
C GLY A 98 -12.26 -27.68 29.90
N PHE A 99 -13.28 -27.22 29.17
CA PHE A 99 -13.83 -27.89 28.00
C PHE A 99 -13.36 -27.17 26.74
N GLN A 100 -12.42 -27.78 25.99
CA GLN A 100 -12.08 -27.42 24.64
C GLN A 100 -13.24 -27.75 23.69
N THR A 101 -14.26 -26.89 23.65
CA THR A 101 -15.16 -26.90 22.49
C THR A 101 -14.38 -26.33 21.31
N VAL A 102 -14.09 -27.17 20.31
CA VAL A 102 -13.52 -26.74 19.03
C VAL A 102 -14.53 -25.79 18.38
N ARG A 103 -14.33 -24.48 18.59
CA ARG A 103 -15.14 -23.45 17.90
C ARG A 103 -14.67 -23.36 16.45
N PRO A 104 -15.59 -23.20 15.49
CA PRO A 104 -15.18 -22.93 14.13
C PRO A 104 -14.33 -21.65 14.11
N LYS A 105 -13.21 -21.68 13.38
CA LYS A 105 -12.35 -20.50 13.21
C LYS A 105 -13.16 -19.36 12.59
N THR A 106 -12.96 -18.14 13.11
CA THR A 106 -13.53 -16.94 12.50
C THR A 106 -12.95 -16.77 11.09
N ARG A 107 -13.82 -16.54 10.12
CA ARG A 107 -13.48 -16.49 8.71
C ARG A 107 -13.17 -15.04 8.28
N ALA A 108 -12.03 -14.84 7.68
CA ALA A 108 -11.65 -13.57 7.09
C ALA A 108 -11.48 -13.72 5.59
N VAL A 109 -12.07 -12.81 4.82
CA VAL A 109 -11.84 -12.72 3.39
C VAL A 109 -11.09 -11.43 3.09
N ILE A 110 -9.96 -11.55 2.41
CA ILE A 110 -9.15 -10.42 1.96
C ILE A 110 -9.30 -10.30 0.45
N VAL A 111 -9.66 -9.12 -0.01
CA VAL A 111 -9.77 -8.81 -1.44
C VAL A 111 -8.57 -8.00 -1.86
N GLY A 112 -7.67 -8.60 -2.66
CA GLY A 112 -6.43 -8.02 -3.15
C GLY A 112 -5.18 -8.59 -2.49
N GLY A 113 -4.27 -9.14 -3.32
CA GLY A 113 -3.01 -9.77 -2.94
C GLY A 113 -1.80 -8.84 -3.05
N GLY A 114 -1.96 -7.53 -2.79
CA GLY A 114 -0.87 -6.56 -2.67
C GLY A 114 -0.25 -6.54 -1.27
N PHE A 115 0.61 -5.56 -0.99
CA PHE A 115 1.24 -5.36 0.32
C PHE A 115 0.25 -5.43 1.49
N ILE A 116 -0.77 -4.55 1.45
CA ILE A 116 -1.77 -4.44 2.52
C ILE A 116 -2.48 -5.78 2.73
N GLY A 117 -2.91 -6.45 1.64
CA GLY A 117 -3.63 -7.71 1.74
C GLY A 117 -2.80 -8.82 2.39
N ILE A 118 -1.53 -8.94 2.04
CA ILE A 118 -0.62 -9.96 2.58
C ILE A 118 -0.28 -9.68 4.05
N GLU A 119 0.05 -8.44 4.41
CA GLU A 119 0.33 -8.06 5.80
C GLU A 119 -0.88 -8.26 6.72
N VAL A 120 -2.08 -7.97 6.22
CA VAL A 120 -3.33 -8.24 6.94
C VAL A 120 -3.57 -9.76 7.05
N ALA A 121 -3.29 -10.54 5.98
CA ALA A 121 -3.43 -12.00 6.02
C ALA A 121 -2.56 -12.61 7.12
N GLU A 122 -1.30 -12.26 7.19
CA GLU A 122 -0.38 -12.70 8.26
C GLU A 122 -0.91 -12.36 9.64
N ASN A 123 -1.32 -11.10 9.86
CA ASN A 123 -1.85 -10.65 11.15
C ASN A 123 -3.12 -11.41 11.57
N LEU A 124 -4.01 -11.73 10.63
CA LEU A 124 -5.25 -12.47 10.91
C LEU A 124 -4.96 -13.96 11.17
N VAL A 125 -4.04 -14.57 10.42
CA VAL A 125 -3.60 -15.96 10.69
C VAL A 125 -2.98 -16.07 12.08
N HIS A 126 -2.09 -15.16 12.48
CA HIS A 126 -1.52 -15.13 13.82
C HIS A 126 -2.56 -14.98 14.93
N ARG A 127 -3.71 -14.40 14.61
CA ARG A 127 -4.87 -14.29 15.53
C ARG A 127 -5.81 -15.49 15.47
N GLY A 128 -5.48 -16.53 14.68
CA GLY A 128 -6.23 -17.77 14.60
C GLY A 128 -7.41 -17.76 13.62
N PHE A 129 -7.47 -16.80 12.70
CA PHE A 129 -8.51 -16.75 11.67
C PHE A 129 -8.27 -17.80 10.57
N ASP A 130 -9.37 -18.26 9.93
CA ASP A 130 -9.34 -18.95 8.63
C ASP A 130 -9.36 -17.87 7.54
N VAL A 131 -8.24 -17.71 6.85
CA VAL A 131 -8.02 -16.59 5.93
C VAL A 131 -8.13 -17.07 4.48
N GLN A 132 -9.01 -16.42 3.71
CA GLN A 132 -9.06 -16.54 2.26
C GLN A 132 -8.63 -15.22 1.62
N LEU A 133 -7.76 -15.28 0.63
CA LEU A 133 -7.32 -14.15 -0.16
C LEU A 133 -7.82 -14.32 -1.59
N ILE A 134 -8.54 -13.32 -2.09
CA ILE A 134 -9.08 -13.28 -3.46
C ILE A 134 -8.27 -12.24 -4.24
N GLN A 135 -7.66 -12.65 -5.34
CA GLN A 135 -6.85 -11.79 -6.19
C GLN A 135 -7.35 -11.85 -7.63
N ARG A 136 -7.67 -10.68 -8.20
CA ARG A 136 -8.16 -10.58 -9.59
C ARG A 136 -7.13 -11.05 -10.62
N GLY A 137 -5.87 -10.77 -10.39
CA GLY A 137 -4.77 -11.20 -11.27
C GLY A 137 -4.36 -12.64 -11.05
N ASP A 138 -3.48 -13.11 -11.90
CA ASP A 138 -2.89 -14.44 -11.89
C ASP A 138 -1.79 -14.64 -10.83
N GLN A 139 -1.48 -13.60 -10.04
CA GLN A 139 -0.46 -13.63 -8.99
C GLN A 139 -0.74 -12.62 -7.87
N VAL A 140 -0.18 -12.89 -6.70
CA VAL A 140 0.01 -11.89 -5.64
C VAL A 140 1.23 -11.02 -5.93
N LEU A 141 1.40 -9.91 -5.20
CA LEU A 141 2.54 -8.98 -5.31
C LEU A 141 2.90 -8.68 -6.77
N THR A 142 2.01 -8.01 -7.47
CA THR A 142 2.17 -7.67 -8.89
C THR A 142 3.49 -7.00 -9.30
N PRO A 143 4.28 -6.35 -8.43
CA PRO A 143 5.62 -5.88 -8.81
C PRO A 143 6.65 -7.00 -9.04
N LEU A 144 6.44 -8.19 -8.48
CA LEU A 144 7.29 -9.36 -8.74
C LEU A 144 6.97 -9.98 -10.10
N ASP A 145 7.92 -10.73 -10.64
CA ASP A 145 7.65 -11.64 -11.75
C ASP A 145 6.91 -12.90 -11.26
N ARG A 146 6.24 -13.59 -12.18
CA ARG A 146 5.32 -14.69 -11.84
C ARG A 146 5.97 -15.83 -11.05
N GLU A 147 7.17 -16.21 -11.42
CA GLU A 147 7.91 -17.27 -10.74
C GLU A 147 8.32 -16.88 -9.31
N MET A 148 8.67 -15.61 -9.08
CA MET A 148 8.97 -15.11 -7.74
C MET A 148 7.70 -14.98 -6.89
N ALA A 149 6.59 -14.54 -7.50
CA ALA A 149 5.30 -14.47 -6.82
C ALA A 149 4.79 -15.86 -6.39
N ARG A 150 5.06 -16.92 -7.16
CA ARG A 150 4.71 -18.31 -6.79
C ARG A 150 5.38 -18.76 -5.49
N VAL A 151 6.59 -18.32 -5.24
CA VAL A 151 7.27 -18.64 -3.97
C VAL A 151 6.53 -17.95 -2.81
N VAL A 152 6.09 -16.71 -2.98
CA VAL A 152 5.24 -16.01 -1.99
C VAL A 152 3.92 -16.75 -1.76
N GLU A 153 3.26 -17.19 -2.84
CA GLU A 153 2.02 -17.96 -2.78
C GLU A 153 2.19 -19.27 -2.01
N GLY A 154 3.33 -19.95 -2.21
CA GLY A 154 3.70 -21.14 -1.44
C GLY A 154 3.82 -20.83 0.06
N PHE A 155 4.53 -19.77 0.44
CA PHE A 155 4.64 -19.34 1.84
C PHE A 155 3.27 -19.01 2.46
N LEU A 156 2.40 -18.35 1.73
CA LEU A 156 1.04 -18.07 2.19
C LEU A 156 0.25 -19.37 2.44
N GLY A 157 0.33 -20.33 1.49
CA GLY A 157 -0.31 -21.63 1.58
C GLY A 157 0.20 -22.47 2.75
N ASP A 158 1.51 -22.54 2.95
CA ASP A 158 2.17 -23.26 4.05
C ASP A 158 1.72 -22.74 5.44
N HIS A 159 1.31 -21.47 5.51
CA HIS A 159 0.80 -20.84 6.72
C HIS A 159 -0.74 -20.79 6.79
N GLY A 160 -1.42 -21.53 5.90
CA GLY A 160 -2.87 -21.72 5.95
C GLY A 160 -3.70 -20.62 5.30
N VAL A 161 -3.10 -19.72 4.53
CA VAL A 161 -3.84 -18.76 3.73
C VAL A 161 -4.29 -19.43 2.42
N LYS A 162 -5.59 -19.46 2.17
CA LYS A 162 -6.16 -19.96 0.93
C LYS A 162 -6.15 -18.86 -0.14
N VAL A 163 -5.26 -18.97 -1.12
CA VAL A 163 -5.08 -17.97 -2.18
C VAL A 163 -5.92 -18.35 -3.39
N ASN A 164 -6.88 -17.50 -3.77
CA ASN A 164 -7.75 -17.64 -4.93
C ASN A 164 -7.33 -16.59 -5.96
N LEU A 165 -6.63 -17.03 -7.00
CA LEU A 165 -6.17 -16.19 -8.12
C LEU A 165 -7.17 -16.18 -9.26
N ASN A 166 -7.04 -15.20 -10.16
CA ASN A 166 -7.91 -15.03 -11.34
C ASN A 166 -9.39 -14.91 -10.99
N ASP A 167 -9.69 -14.41 -9.80
CA ASP A 167 -11.07 -14.17 -9.38
C ASP A 167 -11.23 -12.75 -8.81
N GLU A 168 -12.37 -12.15 -9.07
CA GLU A 168 -12.65 -10.75 -8.77
C GLU A 168 -13.90 -10.66 -7.90
N ALA A 169 -13.79 -10.00 -6.74
CA ALA A 169 -14.95 -9.70 -5.92
C ALA A 169 -15.87 -8.71 -6.66
N VAL A 170 -17.15 -9.05 -6.80
CA VAL A 170 -18.15 -8.23 -7.51
C VAL A 170 -19.27 -7.75 -6.59
N GLY A 171 -19.32 -8.21 -5.36
CA GLY A 171 -20.34 -7.78 -4.40
C GLY A 171 -20.17 -8.41 -3.02
N PHE A 172 -20.87 -7.84 -2.07
CA PHE A 172 -20.90 -8.26 -0.67
C PHE A 172 -22.36 -8.35 -0.22
N LYS A 173 -22.70 -9.42 0.49
CA LYS A 173 -24.06 -9.64 0.99
C LYS A 173 -24.03 -9.98 2.46
N LYS A 174 -24.98 -9.48 3.22
CA LYS A 174 -25.23 -9.91 4.58
C LYS A 174 -26.19 -11.10 4.56
N LEU A 175 -25.80 -12.20 5.19
CA LEU A 175 -26.62 -13.40 5.31
C LEU A 175 -27.59 -13.27 6.48
N GLU A 176 -28.64 -14.08 6.51
CA GLU A 176 -29.60 -14.16 7.63
C GLU A 176 -28.94 -14.52 8.95
N THR A 177 -27.85 -15.26 8.91
CA THR A 177 -27.02 -15.60 10.08
C THR A 177 -26.26 -14.41 10.68
N GLY A 178 -26.28 -13.26 9.99
CA GLY A 178 -25.48 -12.07 10.34
C GLY A 178 -24.06 -12.07 9.77
N ALA A 179 -23.59 -13.19 9.23
CA ALA A 179 -22.30 -13.28 8.53
C ALA A 179 -22.34 -12.54 7.19
N LEU A 180 -21.17 -12.26 6.64
CA LEU A 180 -21.00 -11.72 5.30
C LEU A 180 -20.75 -12.83 4.28
N GLU A 181 -21.04 -12.55 3.04
CA GLU A 181 -20.68 -13.36 1.87
C GLU A 181 -20.02 -12.46 0.82
N VAL A 182 -18.84 -12.84 0.37
CA VAL A 182 -18.18 -12.18 -0.78
C VAL A 182 -18.55 -12.95 -2.04
N GLN A 183 -19.11 -12.26 -3.00
CA GLN A 183 -19.50 -12.80 -4.31
C GLN A 183 -18.44 -12.46 -5.34
N THR A 184 -18.08 -13.41 -6.19
CA THR A 184 -17.05 -13.22 -7.19
C THR A 184 -17.55 -13.41 -8.61
N LYS A 185 -16.76 -12.90 -9.56
CA LYS A 185 -17.06 -12.96 -10.99
C LYS A 185 -17.12 -14.39 -11.53
N SER A 186 -16.38 -15.32 -10.93
CA SER A 186 -16.42 -16.74 -11.28
C SER A 186 -17.73 -17.44 -10.83
N GLY A 187 -18.57 -16.75 -10.05
CA GLY A 187 -19.77 -17.32 -9.43
C GLY A 187 -19.51 -18.02 -8.09
N GLN A 188 -18.25 -18.03 -7.61
CA GLN A 188 -17.92 -18.53 -6.29
C GLN A 188 -18.41 -17.56 -5.22
N THR A 189 -18.72 -18.10 -4.04
CA THR A 189 -19.06 -17.31 -2.86
C THR A 189 -18.20 -17.71 -1.68
N TYR A 190 -17.80 -16.72 -0.89
CA TYR A 190 -16.93 -16.92 0.26
C TYR A 190 -17.57 -16.33 1.51
N PRO A 191 -18.04 -17.20 2.43
CA PRO A 191 -18.61 -16.74 3.69
C PRO A 191 -17.51 -16.11 4.57
N ALA A 192 -17.81 -14.95 5.17
CA ALA A 192 -16.89 -14.18 5.97
C ALA A 192 -17.54 -13.61 7.22
N ASP A 193 -16.78 -13.47 8.27
CA ASP A 193 -17.13 -12.73 9.48
C ASP A 193 -16.51 -11.32 9.46
N VAL A 194 -15.47 -11.14 8.64
CA VAL A 194 -14.84 -9.86 8.32
C VAL A 194 -14.30 -9.89 6.88
N VAL A 195 -14.42 -8.77 6.19
CA VAL A 195 -13.86 -8.57 4.85
C VAL A 195 -12.91 -7.37 4.86
N ILE A 196 -11.70 -7.56 4.33
CA ILE A 196 -10.70 -6.48 4.22
C ILE A 196 -10.40 -6.20 2.75
N LEU A 197 -10.55 -4.95 2.34
CA LEU A 197 -10.26 -4.48 0.99
C LEU A 197 -8.81 -3.99 0.90
N GLY A 198 -7.97 -4.78 0.26
CA GLY A 198 -6.55 -4.49 -0.03
C GLY A 198 -6.30 -4.27 -1.52
N ILE A 199 -7.24 -3.65 -2.25
CA ILE A 199 -7.23 -3.54 -3.72
C ILE A 199 -6.40 -2.38 -4.27
N GLY A 200 -5.62 -1.73 -3.43
CA GLY A 200 -4.71 -0.64 -3.78
C GLY A 200 -5.15 0.74 -3.33
N VAL A 201 -4.36 1.72 -3.74
CA VAL A 201 -4.55 3.13 -3.40
C VAL A 201 -4.57 3.99 -4.66
N ARG A 202 -5.15 5.18 -4.58
CA ARG A 202 -5.18 6.16 -5.67
C ARG A 202 -4.68 7.51 -5.16
N PRO A 203 -3.80 8.22 -5.90
CA PRO A 203 -3.38 9.58 -5.54
C PRO A 203 -4.56 10.48 -5.20
N ASP A 204 -4.49 11.20 -4.09
CA ASP A 204 -5.49 12.23 -3.78
C ASP A 204 -5.07 13.54 -4.44
N THR A 205 -5.66 13.80 -5.59
CA THR A 205 -5.37 14.99 -6.40
C THR A 205 -6.52 15.97 -6.47
N LYS A 206 -7.62 15.74 -5.73
CA LYS A 206 -8.84 16.56 -5.82
C LYS A 206 -8.56 18.02 -5.54
N LEU A 207 -7.88 18.33 -4.45
CA LEU A 207 -7.56 19.69 -4.04
C LEU A 207 -6.61 20.37 -5.04
N ALA A 208 -5.59 19.65 -5.51
CA ALA A 208 -4.63 20.13 -6.50
C ALA A 208 -5.31 20.42 -7.85
N ALA A 209 -6.14 19.51 -8.34
CA ALA A 209 -6.87 19.66 -9.60
C ALA A 209 -7.88 20.83 -9.53
N ALA A 210 -8.60 20.97 -8.42
CA ALA A 210 -9.52 22.09 -8.19
C ALA A 210 -8.80 23.46 -8.18
N ALA A 211 -7.56 23.48 -7.70
CA ALA A 211 -6.67 24.65 -7.73
C ALA A 211 -6.04 24.93 -9.10
N GLY A 212 -6.33 24.11 -10.14
CA GLY A 212 -5.77 24.26 -11.49
C GLY A 212 -4.34 23.74 -11.65
N LEU A 213 -3.81 22.98 -10.69
CA LEU A 213 -2.50 22.35 -10.82
C LEU A 213 -2.54 21.17 -11.80
N LYS A 214 -1.45 20.96 -12.52
CA LYS A 214 -1.36 19.88 -13.52
C LYS A 214 -1.34 18.51 -12.86
N VAL A 215 -2.22 17.62 -13.30
CA VAL A 215 -2.28 16.21 -12.96
C VAL A 215 -1.84 15.40 -14.17
N GLY A 216 -1.02 14.39 -13.96
CA GLY A 216 -0.46 13.55 -15.00
C GLY A 216 -1.40 12.47 -15.50
N LYS A 217 -0.96 11.72 -16.51
CA LYS A 217 -1.76 10.66 -17.14
C LYS A 217 -2.04 9.47 -16.22
N LEU A 218 -1.20 9.25 -15.20
CA LEU A 218 -1.37 8.19 -14.22
C LEU A 218 -2.26 8.63 -13.04
N GLY A 219 -2.63 9.91 -12.99
CA GLY A 219 -3.54 10.46 -11.99
C GLY A 219 -2.84 11.07 -10.77
N GLY A 220 -1.51 11.23 -10.78
CA GLY A 220 -0.76 11.93 -9.74
C GLY A 220 -0.49 13.39 -10.08
N ILE A 221 -0.19 14.22 -9.08
CA ILE A 221 0.21 15.61 -9.28
C ILE A 221 1.57 15.63 -9.99
N LEU A 222 1.70 16.40 -11.08
CA LEU A 222 2.97 16.56 -11.78
C LEU A 222 3.89 17.51 -11.01
N VAL A 223 5.14 17.08 -10.81
CA VAL A 223 6.19 17.86 -10.17
C VAL A 223 7.48 17.80 -10.98
N ASP A 224 8.32 18.81 -10.80
CA ASP A 224 9.69 18.80 -11.33
C ASP A 224 10.65 18.08 -10.36
N ALA A 225 11.96 18.08 -10.70
CA ALA A 225 12.98 17.47 -9.85
C ALA A 225 13.17 18.18 -8.49
N GLN A 226 12.65 19.39 -8.32
CA GLN A 226 12.66 20.16 -7.08
C GLN A 226 11.34 20.04 -6.30
N MET A 227 10.46 19.13 -6.71
CA MET A 227 9.11 18.92 -6.14
C MET A 227 8.15 20.09 -6.36
N LYS A 228 8.45 21.03 -7.25
CA LYS A 228 7.53 22.11 -7.63
C LYS A 228 6.46 21.58 -8.55
N THR A 229 5.23 22.01 -8.33
CA THR A 229 4.09 21.74 -9.21
C THR A 229 4.11 22.66 -10.44
N SER A 230 2.99 22.77 -11.15
CA SER A 230 2.84 23.77 -12.23
C SER A 230 2.78 25.21 -11.72
N ASP A 231 2.64 25.42 -10.41
CA ASP A 231 2.76 26.71 -9.73
C ASP A 231 4.10 26.75 -8.98
N PRO A 232 4.93 27.81 -9.16
CA PRO A 232 6.28 27.88 -8.57
C PRO A 232 6.29 28.03 -7.05
N ASP A 233 5.17 28.38 -6.44
CA ASP A 233 5.02 28.55 -5.00
C ASP A 233 4.32 27.35 -4.33
N ILE A 234 3.89 26.37 -5.13
CA ILE A 234 3.23 25.15 -4.64
C ILE A 234 4.07 23.92 -4.98
N PHE A 235 4.40 23.15 -3.96
CA PHE A 235 5.12 21.89 -4.03
C PHE A 235 4.16 20.73 -3.76
N ALA A 236 4.50 19.53 -4.25
CA ALA A 236 3.79 18.32 -3.89
C ALA A 236 4.75 17.16 -3.67
N VAL A 237 4.44 16.27 -2.72
CA VAL A 237 5.31 15.15 -2.31
C VAL A 237 4.49 13.91 -1.91
N GLY A 238 5.14 12.76 -1.84
CA GLY A 238 4.59 11.51 -1.36
C GLY A 238 3.71 10.80 -2.38
N ASP A 239 2.75 10.01 -1.88
CA ASP A 239 1.96 9.09 -2.71
C ASP A 239 1.00 9.78 -3.69
N ALA A 240 0.84 11.11 -3.58
CA ALA A 240 -0.05 11.88 -4.43
C ALA A 240 0.58 12.33 -5.76
N ILE A 241 1.89 12.15 -5.96
CA ILE A 241 2.61 12.69 -7.10
C ILE A 241 3.02 11.62 -8.12
N GLU A 242 3.17 12.02 -9.39
CA GLU A 242 3.90 11.24 -10.39
C GLU A 242 5.39 11.56 -10.32
N VAL A 243 6.21 10.52 -10.36
CA VAL A 243 7.66 10.62 -10.31
C VAL A 243 8.32 9.86 -11.43
N LYS A 244 9.52 10.27 -11.82
CA LYS A 244 10.32 9.56 -12.80
C LYS A 244 10.88 8.28 -12.20
N HIS A 245 10.63 7.14 -12.87
CA HIS A 245 11.26 5.87 -12.53
C HIS A 245 12.74 5.93 -12.96
N TYR A 246 13.64 5.67 -12.02
CA TYR A 246 15.08 5.88 -12.26
C TYR A 246 15.66 5.01 -13.37
N VAL A 247 15.20 3.75 -13.49
CA VAL A 247 15.72 2.80 -14.46
C VAL A 247 15.16 3.04 -15.86
N THR A 248 13.85 3.25 -15.98
CA THR A 248 13.16 3.38 -17.28
C THR A 248 13.10 4.81 -17.81
N GLY A 249 13.17 5.78 -16.91
CA GLY A 249 12.92 7.18 -17.24
C GLY A 249 11.46 7.56 -17.39
N GLU A 250 10.53 6.59 -17.32
CA GLU A 250 9.09 6.80 -17.45
C GLU A 250 8.46 7.39 -16.20
N GLN A 251 7.32 8.07 -16.36
CA GLN A 251 6.50 8.51 -15.24
C GLN A 251 5.87 7.30 -14.53
N SER A 252 5.83 7.34 -13.21
CA SER A 252 5.34 6.26 -12.36
C SER A 252 4.62 6.80 -11.13
N LEU A 253 3.70 6.00 -10.60
CA LEU A 253 3.14 6.15 -9.26
C LEU A 253 3.83 5.16 -8.33
N ILE A 254 4.60 5.66 -7.37
CA ILE A 254 5.37 4.83 -6.44
C ILE A 254 5.06 5.29 -5.01
N ALA A 255 4.01 4.71 -4.46
CA ALA A 255 3.50 4.99 -3.11
C ALA A 255 4.33 4.24 -2.06
N LEU A 256 5.53 4.78 -1.74
CA LEU A 256 6.48 4.22 -0.79
C LEU A 256 7.03 5.29 0.14
N ALA A 257 7.21 4.94 1.42
CA ALA A 257 7.68 5.85 2.45
C ALA A 257 9.11 6.40 2.20
N GLY A 258 10.01 5.58 1.66
CA GLY A 258 11.39 6.00 1.35
C GLY A 258 11.46 7.19 0.39
N PRO A 259 10.88 7.11 -0.82
CA PRO A 259 10.74 8.24 -1.72
C PRO A 259 10.02 9.43 -1.09
N ALA A 260 8.87 9.22 -0.43
CA ALA A 260 8.07 10.28 0.19
C ALA A 260 8.89 11.10 1.21
N ASN A 261 9.63 10.44 2.11
CA ASN A 261 10.52 11.12 3.06
C ASN A 261 11.61 11.95 2.37
N ARG A 262 12.20 11.41 1.32
CA ARG A 262 13.24 12.11 0.56
C ARG A 262 12.69 13.32 -0.18
N GLN A 263 11.50 13.18 -0.78
CA GLN A 263 10.79 14.26 -1.46
C GLN A 263 10.43 15.40 -0.51
N GLY A 264 9.92 15.09 0.69
CA GLY A 264 9.61 16.10 1.72
C GLY A 264 10.85 16.91 2.14
N ARG A 265 12.00 16.23 2.30
CA ARG A 265 13.26 16.90 2.58
C ARG A 265 13.73 17.80 1.43
N ILE A 266 13.64 17.32 0.18
CA ILE A 266 14.00 18.10 -1.00
C ILE A 266 13.12 19.33 -1.13
N ALA A 267 11.81 19.20 -0.95
CA ALA A 267 10.90 20.34 -0.98
C ALA A 267 11.30 21.39 0.06
N ALA A 268 11.58 20.97 1.30
CA ALA A 268 12.03 21.85 2.37
C ALA A 268 13.38 22.53 2.05
N ASP A 269 14.35 21.78 1.54
CA ASP A 269 15.65 22.33 1.12
C ASP A 269 15.50 23.39 0.03
N VAL A 270 14.66 23.13 -0.98
CA VAL A 270 14.41 24.07 -2.09
C VAL A 270 13.69 25.34 -1.60
N ILE A 271 12.71 25.19 -0.70
CA ILE A 271 12.00 26.31 -0.07
C ILE A 271 13.00 27.17 0.74
N ALA A 272 13.98 26.53 1.39
CA ALA A 272 15.05 27.22 2.10
C ALA A 272 16.19 27.77 1.21
N GLY A 273 16.04 27.73 -0.13
CA GLY A 273 16.98 28.29 -1.09
C GLY A 273 18.15 27.39 -1.48
N LYS A 274 18.13 26.08 -1.10
CA LYS A 274 19.17 25.12 -1.51
C LYS A 274 18.85 24.49 -2.87
N ASP A 275 19.87 24.16 -3.66
CA ASP A 275 19.71 23.40 -4.92
C ASP A 275 19.67 21.90 -4.64
N SER A 276 18.52 21.41 -4.17
CA SER A 276 18.28 20.00 -3.93
C SER A 276 17.38 19.42 -5.03
N LYS A 277 17.67 18.18 -5.48
CA LYS A 277 16.96 17.55 -6.60
C LYS A 277 16.66 16.08 -6.33
N PHE A 278 15.46 15.69 -6.67
CA PHE A 278 15.02 14.28 -6.66
C PHE A 278 15.45 13.61 -7.98
N ARG A 279 16.21 12.52 -7.87
CA ARG A 279 16.75 11.79 -9.02
C ARG A 279 15.78 10.74 -9.59
N GLY A 280 14.57 10.67 -9.07
CA GLY A 280 13.62 9.58 -9.32
C GLY A 280 13.76 8.46 -8.30
N THR A 281 13.04 7.39 -8.52
CA THR A 281 13.05 6.22 -7.65
C THR A 281 13.11 4.93 -8.43
N GLN A 282 13.73 3.89 -7.86
CA GLN A 282 13.79 2.54 -8.41
C GLN A 282 12.61 1.67 -8.00
N GLY A 283 11.69 2.20 -7.16
CA GLY A 283 10.60 1.40 -6.61
C GLY A 283 11.07 0.30 -5.66
N THR A 284 12.22 0.49 -5.01
CA THR A 284 12.76 -0.49 -4.06
C THR A 284 11.79 -0.67 -2.88
N ALA A 285 11.36 -1.90 -2.68
CA ALA A 285 10.42 -2.27 -1.64
C ALA A 285 10.76 -3.63 -1.03
N ILE A 286 10.31 -3.82 0.20
CA ILE A 286 10.40 -5.07 0.93
C ILE A 286 9.10 -5.28 1.71
N ILE A 287 8.65 -6.52 1.79
CA ILE A 287 7.52 -6.95 2.63
C ILE A 287 7.95 -8.16 3.45
N GLY A 288 7.65 -8.14 4.75
CA GLY A 288 7.71 -9.32 5.60
C GLY A 288 6.46 -10.18 5.44
N LEU A 289 6.61 -11.49 5.49
CA LEU A 289 5.51 -12.46 5.47
C LEU A 289 5.90 -13.74 6.21
N PHE A 290 5.26 -14.02 7.33
CA PHE A 290 5.44 -15.25 8.11
C PHE A 290 6.91 -15.59 8.41
N GLY A 291 7.72 -14.60 8.77
CA GLY A 291 9.14 -14.77 9.06
C GLY A 291 10.03 -14.88 7.82
N ALA A 292 9.48 -14.75 6.62
CA ALA A 292 10.22 -14.52 5.39
C ALA A 292 10.13 -13.06 4.95
N ALA A 293 10.93 -12.67 3.96
CA ALA A 293 10.84 -11.38 3.31
C ALA A 293 10.87 -11.53 1.78
N ALA A 294 10.05 -10.73 1.09
CA ALA A 294 10.13 -10.57 -0.36
C ALA A 294 10.53 -9.12 -0.66
N ALA A 295 11.57 -8.95 -1.45
CA ALA A 295 12.12 -7.65 -1.80
C ALA A 295 12.33 -7.52 -3.30
N TRP A 296 12.26 -6.29 -3.80
CA TRP A 296 12.56 -5.98 -5.21
C TRP A 296 13.05 -4.56 -5.39
N THR A 297 13.71 -4.35 -6.51
CA THR A 297 14.16 -3.04 -6.95
C THR A 297 14.21 -2.97 -8.47
N GLY A 298 14.07 -1.79 -9.04
CA GLY A 298 14.08 -1.59 -10.49
C GLY A 298 12.82 -2.12 -11.16
N VAL A 299 12.98 -2.76 -12.33
CA VAL A 299 11.87 -3.25 -13.15
C VAL A 299 11.80 -4.77 -13.15
N SER A 300 10.60 -5.30 -13.26
CA SER A 300 10.36 -6.72 -13.50
C SER A 300 10.46 -7.04 -15.00
N GLU A 301 10.67 -8.29 -15.34
CA GLU A 301 10.62 -8.78 -16.72
C GLU A 301 9.26 -8.49 -17.36
N LYS A 302 8.20 -8.62 -16.58
CA LYS A 302 6.84 -8.25 -17.01
C LYS A 302 6.75 -6.79 -17.43
N ASN A 303 7.35 -5.86 -16.69
CA ASN A 303 7.37 -4.45 -17.06
C ASN A 303 8.17 -4.21 -18.33
N LEU A 304 9.34 -4.83 -18.47
CA LEU A 304 10.16 -4.73 -19.69
C LEU A 304 9.39 -5.23 -20.91
N ASN A 305 8.71 -6.37 -20.80
CA ASN A 305 7.89 -6.92 -21.88
C ASN A 305 6.72 -5.97 -22.26
N GLN A 306 6.06 -5.35 -21.28
CA GLN A 306 4.99 -4.37 -21.53
C GLN A 306 5.52 -3.12 -22.24
N MET A 307 6.77 -2.73 -21.99
CA MET A 307 7.45 -1.62 -22.66
C MET A 307 8.00 -2.00 -24.04
N GLY A 308 7.95 -3.29 -24.42
CA GLY A 308 8.54 -3.80 -25.65
C GLY A 308 10.06 -3.89 -25.63
N GLU A 309 10.69 -3.77 -24.45
CA GLU A 309 12.14 -3.91 -24.29
C GLU A 309 12.54 -5.38 -24.46
N LYS A 310 13.54 -5.63 -25.29
CA LYS A 310 14.07 -6.96 -25.61
C LYS A 310 15.56 -7.12 -25.33
N ASP A 311 16.27 -6.01 -25.11
CA ASP A 311 17.69 -6.03 -24.79
C ASP A 311 17.92 -6.27 -23.28
N TYR A 312 17.44 -7.42 -22.80
CA TYR A 312 17.69 -7.84 -21.43
C TYR A 312 17.92 -9.35 -21.34
N GLU A 313 18.57 -9.75 -20.27
CA GLU A 313 18.74 -11.13 -19.84
C GLU A 313 18.48 -11.23 -18.35
N LYS A 314 18.28 -12.46 -17.85
CA LYS A 314 17.99 -12.73 -16.45
C LYS A 314 18.82 -13.89 -15.94
N VAL A 315 19.11 -13.85 -14.66
CA VAL A 315 19.77 -14.94 -13.91
C VAL A 315 18.97 -15.26 -12.66
N PHE A 316 18.79 -16.55 -12.41
CA PHE A 316 18.22 -17.08 -11.19
C PHE A 316 19.31 -17.71 -10.33
N LEU A 317 19.31 -17.40 -9.04
CA LEU A 317 20.24 -17.90 -8.05
C LEU A 317 19.48 -18.40 -6.83
N TYR A 318 20.00 -19.47 -6.21
CA TYR A 318 19.43 -20.03 -5.00
C TYR A 318 20.53 -20.26 -3.94
N PRO A 319 21.28 -19.22 -3.55
CA PRO A 319 22.29 -19.35 -2.50
C PRO A 319 21.63 -19.53 -1.15
N ASN A 320 22.42 -20.02 -0.18
CA ASN A 320 22.04 -19.88 1.21
C ASN A 320 22.23 -18.43 1.69
N SER A 321 21.47 -18.03 2.72
CA SER A 321 21.56 -16.72 3.36
C SER A 321 22.96 -16.42 3.90
N HIS A 322 23.67 -17.48 4.32
CA HIS A 322 25.07 -17.47 4.73
C HIS A 322 25.69 -18.86 4.53
N ALA A 323 26.94 -19.03 4.91
CA ALA A 323 27.66 -20.29 4.74
C ALA A 323 26.92 -21.46 5.40
N GLY A 324 26.66 -22.55 4.65
CA GLY A 324 25.81 -23.66 5.06
C GLY A 324 26.30 -24.47 6.27
N TYR A 325 27.55 -24.26 6.68
CA TYR A 325 28.08 -24.85 7.91
C TYR A 325 27.74 -24.08 9.19
N TYR A 326 27.20 -22.85 9.08
CA TYR A 326 26.63 -22.11 10.21
C TYR A 326 25.16 -22.49 10.42
N PRO A 327 24.73 -22.65 11.70
CA PRO A 327 23.34 -22.94 12.01
C PRO A 327 22.40 -21.88 11.49
N GLY A 328 21.23 -22.29 10.97
CA GLY A 328 20.19 -21.38 10.51
C GLY A 328 20.30 -20.95 9.05
N ALA A 329 21.30 -21.43 8.30
CA ALA A 329 21.39 -21.17 6.86
C ALA A 329 20.11 -21.62 6.14
N SER A 330 19.52 -20.74 5.35
CA SER A 330 18.30 -21.01 4.58
C SER A 330 18.44 -20.49 3.14
N PRO A 331 17.84 -21.15 2.15
CA PRO A 331 17.95 -20.73 0.77
C PRO A 331 17.23 -19.38 0.54
N ILE A 332 17.83 -18.56 -0.33
CA ILE A 332 17.24 -17.33 -0.85
C ILE A 332 17.01 -17.51 -2.35
N ALA A 333 15.80 -17.28 -2.84
CA ALA A 333 15.54 -17.19 -4.26
C ALA A 333 15.86 -15.75 -4.72
N ILE A 334 16.74 -15.63 -5.70
CA ILE A 334 17.14 -14.33 -6.29
C ILE A 334 16.93 -14.36 -7.79
N LYS A 335 16.34 -13.31 -8.33
CA LYS A 335 16.28 -13.03 -9.75
C LYS A 335 16.96 -11.70 -10.02
N ILE A 336 17.89 -11.66 -10.96
CA ILE A 336 18.57 -10.45 -11.42
C ILE A 336 18.26 -10.26 -12.89
N ILE A 337 17.92 -9.02 -13.28
CA ILE A 337 17.63 -8.63 -14.66
C ILE A 337 18.63 -7.56 -15.08
N PHE A 338 19.29 -7.76 -16.19
CA PHE A 338 20.31 -6.83 -16.71
C PHE A 338 20.19 -6.66 -18.22
N ARG A 339 20.68 -5.54 -18.72
CA ARG A 339 20.75 -5.28 -20.17
C ARG A 339 21.87 -6.10 -20.80
N LYS A 340 21.58 -6.77 -21.91
CA LYS A 340 22.56 -7.62 -22.61
C LYS A 340 23.73 -6.85 -23.16
N SER A 341 23.45 -5.69 -23.77
CA SER A 341 24.43 -4.91 -24.51
C SER A 341 25.55 -4.31 -23.66
N ASP A 342 25.26 -3.96 -22.39
CA ASP A 342 26.22 -3.25 -21.52
C ASP A 342 26.31 -3.80 -20.09
N GLY A 343 25.52 -4.83 -19.75
CA GLY A 343 25.49 -5.43 -18.42
C GLY A 343 24.82 -4.56 -17.34
N LYS A 344 24.17 -3.46 -17.71
CA LYS A 344 23.53 -2.55 -16.75
C LYS A 344 22.39 -3.26 -16.01
N LEU A 345 22.41 -3.21 -14.70
CA LEU A 345 21.32 -3.75 -13.87
C LEU A 345 20.03 -2.97 -14.11
N LEU A 346 18.96 -3.69 -14.42
CA LEU A 346 17.62 -3.17 -14.65
C LEU A 346 16.69 -3.45 -13.48
N GLY A 347 16.83 -4.60 -12.85
CA GLY A 347 16.01 -4.98 -11.70
C GLY A 347 16.56 -6.19 -10.95
N ALA A 348 16.09 -6.35 -9.73
CA ALA A 348 16.37 -7.53 -8.92
C ALA A 348 15.17 -7.84 -8.02
N GLN A 349 14.97 -9.12 -7.74
CA GLN A 349 13.95 -9.64 -6.84
C GLN A 349 14.57 -10.71 -5.96
N ALA A 350 14.21 -10.71 -4.68
CA ALA A 350 14.73 -11.70 -3.73
C ALA A 350 13.64 -12.13 -2.77
N LEU A 351 13.69 -13.40 -2.35
CA LEU A 351 12.79 -13.96 -1.35
C LEU A 351 13.50 -14.99 -0.50
N GLY A 352 13.41 -14.90 0.82
CA GLY A 352 14.00 -15.82 1.77
C GLY A 352 13.56 -15.57 3.20
N LYS A 353 13.86 -16.56 4.09
CA LYS A 353 13.49 -16.47 5.52
C LYS A 353 14.38 -15.52 6.31
N ASP A 354 15.60 -15.31 5.86
CA ASP A 354 16.63 -14.55 6.58
C ASP A 354 17.21 -13.48 5.64
N GLY A 355 16.34 -12.78 5.01
CA GLY A 355 16.69 -11.76 4.01
C GLY A 355 16.94 -10.41 4.58
#